data_4a89a6a255614b05550c9ded89e54b29
#
_entry.id   4a89a6a255614b05550c9ded89e54b29
#
_cell.length_a   1.000
_cell.length_b   1.000
_cell.length_c   1.000
_cell.angle_alpha   90.00
_cell.angle_beta   90.00
_cell.angle_gamma   90.00
#
_symmetry.space_group_name_H-M   'P 1'
#
loop_
_entity.id
_entity.type
_entity.pdbx_description
1 polymer ?
#
loop_
_entity_poly.entity_id
_entity_poly.type
_entity_poly.pdbx_seq_one_letter_code
_entity_poly.pdbx_strand_id
1 'polypeptide(L)' 'MDEQHGMNERWTKASQRRRAAMLEAIEGVGPVTARALAEAFDSIASIANADVGELADNAGIGAARAAEVHRALHG' A
#
# COMPACT_ATOMS: atom_id res chain seq x y z
N MET A 1 -13.92 -12.43 20.71
CA MET A 1 -14.49 -11.98 19.48
C MET A 1 -14.05 -10.62 19.10
N ASP A 2 -14.33 -9.70 19.94
CA ASP A 2 -14.09 -8.33 19.60
C ASP A 2 -12.64 -7.99 19.46
N GLU A 3 -11.81 -8.63 20.25
CA GLU A 3 -10.39 -8.38 20.14
C GLU A 3 -9.87 -8.79 18.81
N GLN A 4 -10.33 -9.95 18.33
CA GLN A 4 -9.89 -10.40 17.04
C GLN A 4 -10.38 -9.50 15.95
N HIS A 5 -11.60 -9.04 16.11
CA HIS A 5 -12.16 -8.11 15.15
C HIS A 5 -11.30 -6.87 15.03
N GLY A 6 -10.89 -6.30 16.15
CA GLY A 6 -10.04 -5.13 16.15
C GLY A 6 -8.67 -5.40 15.56
N MET A 7 -8.12 -6.56 15.85
CA MET A 7 -6.80 -6.91 15.37
C MET A 7 -6.77 -7.06 13.85
N ASN A 8 -7.87 -7.52 13.29
CA ASN A 8 -7.92 -7.79 11.86
C ASN A 8 -8.39 -6.60 11.05
N GLU A 9 -8.67 -5.51 11.70
CA GLU A 9 -9.25 -4.36 11.02
C GLU A 9 -8.39 -3.87 9.89
N ARG A 10 -7.07 -3.89 10.06
CA ARG A 10 -6.15 -3.39 9.04
C ARG A 10 -6.12 -4.26 7.80
N TRP A 11 -6.48 -5.53 7.96
CA TRP A 11 -6.37 -6.50 6.87
C TRP A 11 -7.70 -6.92 6.30
N THR A 12 -8.78 -6.30 6.73
CA THR A 12 -10.09 -6.61 6.16
C THR A 12 -10.16 -6.10 4.73
N LYS A 13 -11.07 -6.67 3.96
CA LYS A 13 -11.26 -6.21 2.59
C LYS A 13 -11.66 -4.74 2.55
N ALA A 14 -12.45 -4.33 3.53
CA ALA A 14 -12.89 -2.94 3.57
C ALA A 14 -11.70 -2.00 3.79
N SER A 15 -10.80 -2.34 4.72
CA SER A 15 -9.66 -1.49 4.99
C SER A 15 -8.67 -1.51 3.84
N GLN A 16 -8.51 -2.67 3.19
CA GLN A 16 -7.63 -2.75 2.02
C GLN A 16 -8.16 -1.90 0.87
N ARG A 17 -9.46 -1.94 0.64
CA ARG A 17 -10.06 -1.12 -0.41
C ARG A 17 -9.91 0.36 -0.12
N ARG A 18 -10.04 0.72 1.14
CA ARG A 18 -9.90 2.12 1.55
C ARG A 18 -8.47 2.60 1.31
N ARG A 19 -7.50 1.76 1.69
CA ARG A 19 -6.10 2.10 1.44
C ARG A 19 -5.81 2.21 -0.04
N ALA A 20 -6.34 1.27 -0.82
CA ALA A 20 -6.14 1.31 -2.27
C ALA A 20 -6.72 2.57 -2.87
N ALA A 21 -7.91 2.97 -2.44
CA ALA A 21 -8.54 4.18 -2.94
C ALA A 21 -7.69 5.41 -2.63
N MET A 22 -7.14 5.46 -1.43
CA MET A 22 -6.28 6.57 -1.04
C MET A 22 -5.01 6.61 -1.89
N LEU A 23 -4.45 5.44 -2.17
CA LEU A 23 -3.24 5.37 -2.97
C LEU A 23 -3.50 5.75 -4.42
N GLU A 24 -4.66 5.39 -4.94
CA GLU A 24 -5.01 5.76 -6.32
C GLU A 24 -5.14 7.26 -6.50
N ALA A 25 -5.41 7.98 -5.43
CA ALA A 25 -5.48 9.44 -5.50
C ALA A 25 -4.11 10.07 -5.74
N ILE A 26 -3.05 9.31 -5.54
CA ILE A 26 -1.69 9.80 -5.76
C ILE A 26 -1.37 9.69 -7.24
N GLU A 27 -0.95 10.79 -7.82
CA GLU A 27 -0.62 10.80 -9.25
C GLU A 27 0.51 9.83 -9.52
N GLY A 28 0.34 8.99 -10.53
CA GLY A 28 1.35 7.98 -10.87
C GLY A 28 1.10 6.62 -10.25
N VAL A 29 0.10 6.50 -9.38
CA VAL A 29 -0.24 5.22 -8.76
C VAL A 29 -1.55 4.73 -9.37
N GLY A 30 -1.46 3.73 -10.23
CA GLY A 30 -2.65 3.16 -10.86
C GLY A 30 -3.36 2.18 -9.96
N PRO A 31 -4.55 1.70 -10.39
CA PRO A 31 -5.36 0.82 -9.55
C PRO A 31 -4.68 -0.52 -9.23
N VAL A 32 -3.93 -1.08 -10.16
CA VAL A 32 -3.26 -2.35 -9.91
C VAL A 32 -2.17 -2.19 -8.87
N THR A 33 -1.36 -1.15 -9.01
CA THR A 33 -0.29 -0.87 -8.06
C THR A 33 -0.86 -0.52 -6.69
N ALA A 34 -1.93 0.27 -6.67
CA ALA A 34 -2.56 0.65 -5.40
C ALA A 34 -3.06 -0.57 -4.65
N ARG A 35 -3.69 -1.49 -5.37
CA ARG A 35 -4.19 -2.71 -4.74
C ARG A 35 -3.04 -3.57 -4.21
N ALA A 36 -2.00 -3.72 -5.00
CA ALA A 36 -0.85 -4.52 -4.57
C ALA A 36 -0.24 -3.96 -3.29
N LEU A 37 -0.11 -2.66 -3.21
CA LEU A 37 0.44 -2.01 -2.02
C LEU A 37 -0.51 -2.16 -0.83
N ALA A 38 -1.81 -2.00 -1.07
CA ALA A 38 -2.79 -2.10 0.00
C ALA A 38 -2.85 -3.50 0.59
N GLU A 39 -2.60 -4.51 -0.23
CA GLU A 39 -2.58 -5.89 0.24
C GLU A 39 -1.30 -6.26 0.95
N ALA A 40 -0.19 -5.64 0.55
CA ALA A 40 1.11 -6.00 1.09
C ALA A 40 1.44 -5.25 2.39
N PHE A 41 0.88 -4.07 2.59
CA PHE A 41 1.19 -3.24 3.74
C PHE A 41 -0.08 -2.93 4.53
N ASP A 42 0.04 -2.85 5.84
CA ASP A 42 -1.12 -2.70 6.70
C ASP A 42 -1.56 -1.25 6.88
N SER A 43 -0.79 -0.29 6.39
CA SER A 43 -1.16 1.12 6.52
C SER A 43 -0.42 1.95 5.49
N ILE A 44 -0.95 3.14 5.26
CA ILE A 44 -0.29 4.11 4.38
C ILE A 44 1.06 4.50 4.95
N ALA A 45 1.14 4.63 6.27
CA ALA A 45 2.40 4.97 6.93
C ALA A 45 3.47 3.92 6.67
N SER A 46 3.11 2.64 6.70
CA SER A 46 4.07 1.59 6.42
C SER A 46 4.59 1.69 5.00
N ILE A 47 3.71 2.01 4.06
CA ILE A 47 4.12 2.19 2.67
C ILE A 47 5.07 3.37 2.54
N ALA A 48 4.75 4.47 3.21
CA ALA A 48 5.57 5.66 3.14
C ALA A 48 6.95 5.45 3.76
N ASN A 49 7.04 4.59 4.76
CA ASN A 49 8.31 4.31 5.43
C ASN A 49 9.15 3.23 4.75
N ALA A 50 8.58 2.52 3.80
CA ALA A 50 9.29 1.46 3.10
C ALA A 50 10.23 2.06 2.05
N ASP A 51 11.38 1.42 1.86
CA ASP A 51 12.26 1.87 0.78
C ASP A 51 11.83 1.20 -0.54
N VAL A 52 12.51 1.58 -1.62
CA VAL A 52 12.13 1.10 -2.95
C VAL A 52 12.21 -0.42 -3.03
N GLY A 53 13.24 -1.01 -2.44
CA GLY A 53 13.40 -2.45 -2.45
C GLY A 53 12.26 -3.15 -1.74
N GLU A 54 11.87 -2.63 -0.58
CA GLU A 54 10.77 -3.21 0.17
C GLU A 54 9.45 -3.10 -0.58
N LEU A 55 9.23 -1.97 -1.21
CA LEU A 55 8.01 -1.79 -2.01
C LEU A 55 7.97 -2.79 -3.16
N ALA A 56 9.09 -2.93 -3.86
CA ALA A 56 9.14 -3.84 -4.99
C ALA A 56 8.94 -5.29 -4.56
N ASP A 57 9.63 -5.70 -3.50
CA ASP A 57 9.59 -7.08 -3.07
C ASP A 57 8.26 -7.46 -2.44
N ASN A 58 7.76 -6.64 -1.53
CA ASN A 58 6.57 -7.00 -0.77
C ASN A 58 5.31 -6.87 -1.59
N ALA A 59 5.22 -5.88 -2.44
CA ALA A 59 4.04 -5.70 -3.27
C ALA A 59 4.13 -6.41 -4.61
N GLY A 60 5.31 -6.95 -4.94
CA GLY A 60 5.47 -7.65 -6.20
C GLY A 60 5.41 -6.76 -7.43
N ILE A 61 5.71 -5.49 -7.25
CA ILE A 61 5.76 -4.55 -8.37
C ILE A 61 7.21 -4.37 -8.77
N GLY A 62 7.48 -4.05 -10.00
CA GLY A 62 8.86 -3.90 -10.45
C GLY A 62 9.56 -2.73 -9.79
N ALA A 63 10.90 -2.74 -9.86
CA ALA A 63 11.71 -1.70 -9.23
C ALA A 63 11.38 -0.31 -9.77
N ALA A 64 11.12 -0.21 -11.06
CA ALA A 64 10.81 1.08 -11.67
C ALA A 64 9.51 1.65 -11.11
N ARG A 65 8.52 0.78 -10.96
CA ARG A 65 7.23 1.21 -10.42
C ARG A 65 7.34 1.56 -8.94
N ALA A 66 8.12 0.76 -8.20
CA ALA A 66 8.36 1.04 -6.79
C ALA A 66 9.04 2.39 -6.61
N ALA A 67 9.98 2.72 -7.49
CA ALA A 67 10.65 4.02 -7.42
C ALA A 67 9.67 5.16 -7.67
N GLU A 68 8.74 4.97 -8.60
CA GLU A 68 7.73 5.97 -8.87
C GLU A 68 6.83 6.20 -7.67
N VAL A 69 6.42 5.11 -7.02
CA VAL A 69 5.59 5.21 -5.83
C VAL A 69 6.33 5.94 -4.72
N HIS A 70 7.57 5.54 -4.51
CA HIS A 70 8.39 6.15 -3.46
C HIS A 70 8.53 7.65 -3.69
N ARG A 71 8.80 8.03 -4.92
CA ARG A 71 8.94 9.44 -5.25
C ARG A 71 7.63 10.20 -5.03
N ALA A 72 6.52 9.59 -5.42
CA ALA A 72 5.22 10.23 -5.25
C ALA A 72 4.88 10.47 -3.79
N LEU A 73 5.28 9.54 -2.92
CA LEU A 73 4.99 9.68 -1.50
C LEU A 73 5.91 10.66 -0.79
N HIS A 74 7.11 10.84 -1.30
CA HIS A 74 8.09 11.70 -0.63
C HIS A 74 8.36 13.00 -1.36
N GLY A 75 7.80 13.14 -2.47
CA GLY A 75 7.93 14.25 -3.25
C GLY A 75 8.09 15.27 -3.68
#